data_9185c3698a8545dde0bbf87ad71e5092
#
_entry.id   9185c3698a8545dde0bbf87ad71e5092
#
_cell.length_a   1.000
_cell.length_b   1.000
_cell.length_c   1.000
_cell.angle_alpha   90.00
_cell.angle_beta   90.00
_cell.angle_gamma   90.00
#
_symmetry.space_group_name_H-M   'P 1'
#
loop_
_entity.id
_entity.type
_entity.pdbx_description
1 polymer ?
#
loop_
_entity_poly.entity_id
_entity_poly.type
_entity_poly.pdbx_seq_one_letter_code
_entity_poly.pdbx_strand_id
1 'polypeptide(L)'
;MNITLIISIFIFLVLLELLYFKVADHFNIIDQPNHRSSHTKVTLRGGGIIFAISLILYPVYFGAIYQYFLIGLATISLISFIDDIKPVTNRLRIVFHLVGVACMFYQLGLFNLPFYWIILALILVIGCINAINFMDGINGITGGYALIILISLCYINSYIIEFTALHFLITSIISVVVFNFFNFRKRAKCFAGDVGSVSIAFIIMFFLLQLIIKTENFNYLLLLLVYGLDAVTTILFRLIRKENIFDAHRSHFYQYWANEKKKSHLLVSLIYSVVQLIMNVVILYFMPQSIFFLISFLVLSTVIFVGIRFLTEGPAKLLGLSQHAESPL
;
A
#
# COMPACT_ATOMS: atom_id res chain seq x y z
N MET A 1 9.85 14.40 19.28
CA MET A 1 10.44 13.15 19.79
C MET A 1 11.94 13.33 19.93
N ASN A 2 12.54 12.90 21.07
CA ASN A 2 13.99 13.02 21.32
C ASN A 2 14.75 12.08 20.36
N ILE A 3 15.93 12.50 19.85
CA ILE A 3 16.76 11.73 18.92
C ILE A 3 17.16 10.36 19.47
N THR A 4 17.47 10.30 20.78
CA THR A 4 17.81 9.06 21.47
C THR A 4 16.68 8.04 21.41
N LEU A 5 15.44 8.47 21.58
CA LEU A 5 14.27 7.60 21.51
C LEU A 5 14.02 7.09 20.07
N ILE A 6 14.23 7.95 19.06
CA ILE A 6 14.15 7.55 17.65
C ILE A 6 15.16 6.43 17.37
N ILE A 7 16.42 6.62 17.79
CA ILE A 7 17.47 5.63 17.59
C ILE A 7 17.15 4.33 18.36
N SER A 8 16.63 4.44 19.58
CA SER A 8 16.27 3.26 20.38
C SER A 8 15.15 2.45 19.73
N ILE A 9 14.09 3.11 19.23
CA ILE A 9 12.99 2.46 18.52
C ILE A 9 13.52 1.83 17.23
N PHE A 10 14.35 2.53 16.47
CA PHE A 10 14.95 2.01 15.24
C PHE A 10 15.75 0.73 15.50
N ILE A 11 16.67 0.75 16.49
CA ILE A 11 17.47 -0.43 16.86
C ILE A 11 16.56 -1.57 17.31
N PHE A 12 15.57 -1.28 18.14
CA PHE A 12 14.62 -2.27 18.63
C PHE A 12 13.85 -2.94 17.48
N LEU A 13 13.34 -2.15 16.52
CA LEU A 13 12.63 -2.69 15.38
C LEU A 13 13.56 -3.48 14.43
N VAL A 14 14.82 -3.07 14.27
CA VAL A 14 15.82 -3.87 13.51
C VAL A 14 16.03 -5.24 14.19
N LEU A 15 16.16 -5.27 15.52
CA LEU A 15 16.32 -6.53 16.26
C LEU A 15 15.10 -7.43 16.12
N LEU A 16 13.88 -6.86 16.19
CA LEU A 16 12.64 -7.61 15.98
C LEU A 16 12.55 -8.17 14.55
N GLU A 17 12.93 -7.39 13.54
CA GLU A 17 12.95 -7.85 12.15
C GLU A 17 13.96 -8.99 11.94
N LEU A 18 15.14 -8.89 12.54
CA LEU A 18 16.14 -9.98 12.52
C LEU A 18 15.66 -11.23 13.26
N LEU A 19 14.94 -11.06 14.36
CA LEU A 19 14.29 -12.17 15.07
C LEU A 19 13.22 -12.82 14.20
N TYR A 20 12.38 -11.99 13.54
CA TYR A 20 11.39 -12.49 12.61
C TYR A 20 12.03 -13.33 11.49
N PHE A 21 13.15 -12.91 10.93
CA PHE A 21 13.85 -13.70 9.89
C PHE A 21 14.24 -15.08 10.37
N LYS A 22 14.70 -15.23 11.62
CA LYS A 22 15.00 -16.55 12.21
C LYS A 22 13.74 -17.40 12.37
N VAL A 23 12.64 -16.79 12.80
CA VAL A 23 11.34 -17.46 12.94
C VAL A 23 10.83 -17.89 11.57
N ALA A 24 10.84 -16.99 10.58
CA ALA A 24 10.35 -17.25 9.23
C ALA A 24 11.18 -18.35 8.54
N ASP A 25 12.49 -18.37 8.71
CA ASP A 25 13.37 -19.42 8.19
C ASP A 25 13.07 -20.77 8.86
N HIS A 26 12.95 -20.79 10.20
CA HIS A 26 12.66 -22.02 10.97
C HIS A 26 11.30 -22.64 10.59
N PHE A 27 10.28 -21.82 10.34
CA PHE A 27 8.95 -22.29 9.98
C PHE A 27 8.70 -22.33 8.47
N ASN A 28 9.75 -22.12 7.64
CA ASN A 28 9.67 -22.11 6.18
C ASN A 28 8.59 -21.14 5.64
N ILE A 29 8.47 -19.95 6.24
CA ILE A 29 7.61 -18.87 5.75
C ILE A 29 8.35 -18.17 4.60
N ILE A 30 8.26 -18.78 3.42
CA ILE A 30 9.05 -18.40 2.24
C ILE A 30 8.14 -18.22 1.02
N ASP A 31 8.56 -17.33 0.12
CA ASP A 31 7.99 -17.22 -1.22
C ASP A 31 8.88 -17.96 -2.22
N GLN A 32 8.33 -19.02 -2.81
CA GLN A 32 8.99 -19.80 -3.85
C GLN A 32 8.66 -19.22 -5.21
N PRO A 33 9.67 -19.00 -6.07
CA PRO A 33 9.46 -18.52 -7.43
C PRO A 33 8.51 -19.44 -8.20
N ASN A 34 7.50 -18.87 -8.82
CA ASN A 34 6.58 -19.53 -9.73
C ASN A 34 6.50 -18.75 -11.06
N HIS A 35 5.73 -19.26 -12.04
CA HIS A 35 5.60 -18.61 -13.35
C HIS A 35 5.03 -17.17 -13.29
N ARG A 36 4.43 -16.77 -12.17
CA ARG A 36 3.89 -15.41 -11.93
C ARG A 36 4.83 -14.53 -11.15
N SER A 37 5.88 -15.07 -10.54
CA SER A 37 6.81 -14.29 -9.70
C SER A 37 7.70 -13.37 -10.54
N SER A 38 7.99 -12.19 -10.03
CA SER A 38 8.98 -11.27 -10.60
C SER A 38 10.40 -11.54 -10.07
N HIS A 39 10.56 -12.49 -9.17
CA HIS A 39 11.83 -12.91 -8.57
C HIS A 39 12.18 -14.35 -8.97
N THR A 40 13.46 -14.69 -8.87
CA THR A 40 14.01 -16.00 -9.29
C THR A 40 14.61 -16.82 -8.14
N LYS A 41 14.61 -16.26 -6.92
CA LYS A 41 15.20 -16.90 -5.73
C LYS A 41 14.17 -17.00 -4.62
N VAL A 42 14.24 -18.10 -3.87
CA VAL A 42 13.50 -18.24 -2.61
C VAL A 42 13.85 -17.08 -1.67
N THR A 43 12.82 -16.44 -1.14
CA THR A 43 12.95 -15.25 -0.28
C THR A 43 11.98 -15.37 0.90
N LEU A 44 12.37 -14.88 2.08
CA LEU A 44 11.48 -14.87 3.24
C LEU A 44 10.24 -14.01 2.95
N ARG A 45 9.07 -14.49 3.35
CA ARG A 45 7.78 -13.79 3.20
C ARG A 45 7.34 -13.18 4.52
N GLY A 46 6.53 -12.13 4.48
CA GLY A 46 5.92 -11.54 5.68
C GLY A 46 6.81 -10.59 6.48
N GLY A 47 7.98 -10.15 5.93
CA GLY A 47 8.83 -9.16 6.61
C GLY A 47 8.13 -7.83 6.90
N GLY A 48 7.05 -7.51 6.18
CA GLY A 48 6.23 -6.34 6.46
C GLY A 48 5.42 -6.40 7.75
N ILE A 49 5.44 -7.51 8.49
CA ILE A 49 4.82 -7.63 9.83
C ILE A 49 5.33 -6.55 10.79
N ILE A 50 6.54 -6.04 10.54
CA ILE A 50 7.16 -5.00 11.36
C ILE A 50 6.32 -3.70 11.38
N PHE A 51 5.55 -3.41 10.33
CA PHE A 51 4.66 -2.26 10.28
C PHE A 51 3.57 -2.35 11.36
N ALA A 52 2.93 -3.51 11.47
CA ALA A 52 1.91 -3.76 12.50
C ALA A 52 2.54 -3.83 13.90
N ILE A 53 3.61 -4.58 14.06
CA ILE A 53 4.28 -4.76 15.37
C ILE A 53 4.72 -3.42 15.93
N SER A 54 5.27 -2.52 15.12
CA SER A 54 5.76 -1.22 15.56
C SER A 54 4.68 -0.37 16.24
N LEU A 55 3.44 -0.41 15.69
CA LEU A 55 2.31 0.35 16.24
C LEU A 55 1.57 -0.41 17.35
N ILE A 56 1.48 -1.74 17.29
CA ILE A 56 0.89 -2.55 18.36
C ILE A 56 1.72 -2.41 19.66
N LEU A 57 3.03 -2.28 19.53
CA LEU A 57 3.93 -2.04 20.68
C LEU A 57 4.02 -0.57 21.09
N TYR A 58 3.50 0.36 20.29
CA TYR A 58 3.53 1.80 20.58
C TYR A 58 3.00 2.17 21.98
N PRO A 59 1.90 1.58 22.51
CA PRO A 59 1.41 1.91 23.85
C PRO A 59 2.43 1.68 24.98
N VAL A 60 3.39 0.79 24.80
CA VAL A 60 4.44 0.49 25.77
C VAL A 60 5.38 1.69 25.97
N TYR A 61 5.59 2.50 24.91
CA TYR A 61 6.51 3.64 24.93
C TYR A 61 5.83 4.99 25.17
N PHE A 62 4.61 5.16 24.66
CA PHE A 62 3.95 6.46 24.59
C PHE A 62 2.57 6.50 25.28
N GLY A 63 2.11 5.38 25.83
CA GLY A 63 0.76 5.27 26.37
C GLY A 63 -0.28 4.89 25.29
N ALA A 64 -1.45 4.49 25.76
CA ALA A 64 -2.50 3.96 24.91
C ALA A 64 -3.29 5.08 24.22
N ILE A 65 -3.02 5.28 22.95
CA ILE A 65 -3.83 6.09 22.03
C ILE A 65 -4.35 5.22 20.90
N TYR A 66 -5.45 5.62 20.26
CA TYR A 66 -6.03 4.93 19.09
C TYR A 66 -6.28 3.44 19.32
N GLN A 67 -6.79 3.05 20.50
CA GLN A 67 -6.93 1.66 20.93
C GLN A 67 -7.75 0.82 19.94
N TYR A 68 -8.88 1.33 19.46
CA TYR A 68 -9.72 0.60 18.50
C TYR A 68 -9.03 0.44 17.14
N PHE A 69 -8.28 1.45 16.70
CA PHE A 69 -7.44 1.30 15.51
C PHE A 69 -6.39 0.20 15.70
N LEU A 70 -5.71 0.13 16.86
CA LEU A 70 -4.71 -0.89 17.15
C LEU A 70 -5.32 -2.30 17.19
N ILE A 71 -6.53 -2.46 17.73
CA ILE A 71 -7.29 -3.71 17.68
C ILE A 71 -7.60 -4.09 16.23
N GLY A 72 -8.06 -3.13 15.42
CA GLY A 72 -8.30 -3.33 14.00
C GLY A 72 -7.04 -3.72 13.23
N LEU A 73 -5.91 -3.05 13.50
CA LEU A 73 -4.62 -3.35 12.91
C LEU A 73 -4.15 -4.76 13.29
N ALA A 74 -4.26 -5.14 14.55
CA ALA A 74 -3.91 -6.49 15.01
C ALA A 74 -4.78 -7.56 14.31
N THR A 75 -6.09 -7.30 14.20
CA THR A 75 -7.06 -8.21 13.58
C THR A 75 -6.75 -8.46 12.09
N ILE A 76 -6.53 -7.37 11.32
CA ILE A 76 -6.27 -7.48 9.88
C ILE A 76 -4.88 -8.05 9.59
N SER A 77 -3.89 -7.70 10.43
CA SER A 77 -2.53 -8.21 10.31
C SER A 77 -2.45 -9.70 10.64
N LEU A 78 -3.19 -10.15 11.66
CA LEU A 78 -3.21 -11.56 12.07
C LEU A 78 -3.73 -12.46 10.93
N ILE A 79 -4.87 -12.10 10.33
CA ILE A 79 -5.43 -12.92 9.25
C ILE A 79 -4.53 -12.92 8.00
N SER A 80 -3.91 -11.75 7.69
CA SER A 80 -2.99 -11.64 6.57
C SER A 80 -1.69 -12.41 6.82
N PHE A 81 -1.21 -12.46 8.06
CA PHE A 81 -0.06 -13.29 8.42
C PHE A 81 -0.37 -14.78 8.33
N ILE A 82 -1.57 -15.20 8.75
CA ILE A 82 -2.01 -16.59 8.57
C ILE A 82 -2.07 -16.93 7.08
N ASP A 83 -2.53 -16.02 6.22
CA ASP A 83 -2.60 -16.20 4.76
C ASP A 83 -1.19 -16.32 4.13
N ASP A 84 -0.19 -15.62 4.66
CA ASP A 84 1.21 -15.78 4.25
C ASP A 84 1.79 -17.17 4.56
N ILE A 85 1.32 -17.81 5.65
CA ILE A 85 1.76 -19.16 6.04
C ILE A 85 0.94 -20.24 5.32
N LYS A 86 -0.38 -20.07 5.29
CA LYS A 86 -1.33 -21.01 4.69
C LYS A 86 -2.50 -20.28 4.07
N PRO A 87 -2.81 -20.51 2.79
CA PRO A 87 -3.90 -19.85 2.10
C PRO A 87 -5.23 -19.88 2.86
N VAL A 88 -5.80 -18.72 3.08
CA VAL A 88 -7.07 -18.51 3.77
C VAL A 88 -8.17 -18.28 2.73
N THR A 89 -9.39 -18.71 3.04
CA THR A 89 -10.53 -18.48 2.13
C THR A 89 -10.84 -16.98 2.03
N ASN A 90 -11.21 -16.51 0.84
CA ASN A 90 -11.56 -15.10 0.60
C ASN A 90 -12.69 -14.63 1.53
N ARG A 91 -13.66 -15.50 1.87
CA ARG A 91 -14.75 -15.16 2.79
C ARG A 91 -14.23 -14.82 4.18
N LEU A 92 -13.29 -15.59 4.71
CA LEU A 92 -12.71 -15.35 6.02
C LEU A 92 -11.88 -14.06 6.03
N ARG A 93 -11.06 -13.84 4.98
CA ARG A 93 -10.30 -12.59 4.81
C ARG A 93 -11.22 -11.37 4.83
N ILE A 94 -12.29 -11.39 4.04
CA ILE A 94 -13.25 -10.27 3.98
C ILE A 94 -13.86 -9.99 5.35
N VAL A 95 -14.26 -11.00 6.12
CA VAL A 95 -14.82 -10.81 7.46
C VAL A 95 -13.83 -10.10 8.38
N PHE A 96 -12.58 -10.56 8.44
CA PHE A 96 -11.56 -9.94 9.29
C PHE A 96 -11.20 -8.53 8.81
N HIS A 97 -11.16 -8.29 7.51
CA HIS A 97 -10.96 -6.95 6.95
C HIS A 97 -12.10 -6.00 7.34
N LEU A 98 -13.35 -6.45 7.25
CA LEU A 98 -14.50 -5.66 7.67
C LEU A 98 -14.48 -5.35 9.17
N VAL A 99 -14.13 -6.32 10.01
CA VAL A 99 -13.97 -6.10 11.46
C VAL A 99 -12.86 -5.08 11.73
N GLY A 100 -11.70 -5.23 11.10
CA GLY A 100 -10.61 -4.27 11.25
C GLY A 100 -11.00 -2.86 10.83
N VAL A 101 -11.66 -2.72 9.67
CA VAL A 101 -12.14 -1.42 9.17
C VAL A 101 -13.24 -0.85 10.08
N ALA A 102 -14.15 -1.67 10.61
CA ALA A 102 -15.15 -1.21 11.56
C ALA A 102 -14.51 -0.66 12.85
N CYS A 103 -13.48 -1.30 13.37
CA CYS A 103 -12.70 -0.80 14.51
C CYS A 103 -12.04 0.56 14.18
N MET A 104 -11.45 0.71 12.99
CA MET A 104 -10.88 1.98 12.54
C MET A 104 -11.96 3.07 12.41
N PHE A 105 -13.13 2.75 11.84
CA PHE A 105 -14.23 3.69 11.69
C PHE A 105 -14.80 4.13 13.04
N TYR A 106 -14.90 3.20 14.00
CA TYR A 106 -15.28 3.53 15.37
C TYR A 106 -14.27 4.49 16.00
N GLN A 107 -12.95 4.22 15.86
CA GLN A 107 -11.90 5.10 16.35
C GLN A 107 -11.97 6.52 15.77
N LEU A 108 -12.36 6.65 14.50
CA LEU A 108 -12.45 7.93 13.78
C LEU A 108 -13.80 8.63 13.94
N GLY A 109 -14.77 8.01 14.63
CA GLY A 109 -16.12 8.57 14.79
C GLY A 109 -16.95 8.57 13.50
N LEU A 110 -16.58 7.80 12.48
CA LEU A 110 -17.27 7.77 11.18
C LEU A 110 -18.70 7.25 11.28
N PHE A 111 -19.03 6.44 12.29
CA PHE A 111 -20.39 5.97 12.51
C PHE A 111 -21.37 7.08 12.93
N ASN A 112 -20.88 8.26 13.27
CA ASN A 112 -21.71 9.43 13.55
C ASN A 112 -22.06 10.21 12.26
N LEU A 113 -21.50 9.83 11.13
CA LEU A 113 -21.79 10.45 9.83
C LEU A 113 -22.99 9.81 9.16
N PRO A 114 -23.63 10.49 8.19
CA PRO A 114 -24.66 9.90 7.34
C PRO A 114 -24.20 8.60 6.68
N PHE A 115 -25.10 7.62 6.57
CA PHE A 115 -24.78 6.26 6.13
C PHE A 115 -24.06 6.17 4.77
N TYR A 116 -24.36 7.08 3.85
CA TYR A 116 -23.69 7.10 2.55
C TYR A 116 -22.18 7.40 2.64
N TRP A 117 -21.74 8.22 3.63
CA TRP A 117 -20.32 8.46 3.88
C TRP A 117 -19.61 7.22 4.43
N ILE A 118 -20.30 6.46 5.27
CA ILE A 118 -19.77 5.20 5.82
C ILE A 118 -19.53 4.20 4.69
N ILE A 119 -20.49 4.05 3.77
CA ILE A 119 -20.35 3.15 2.60
C ILE A 119 -19.22 3.63 1.70
N LEU A 120 -19.17 4.92 1.39
CA LEU A 120 -18.11 5.48 0.52
C LEU A 120 -16.72 5.27 1.12
N ALA A 121 -16.57 5.56 2.42
CA ALA A 121 -15.32 5.31 3.14
C ALA A 121 -14.96 3.82 3.17
N LEU A 122 -15.94 2.92 3.33
CA LEU A 122 -15.71 1.48 3.32
C LEU A 122 -15.18 1.00 1.97
N ILE A 123 -15.82 1.41 0.88
CA ILE A 123 -15.39 1.09 -0.50
C ILE A 123 -13.97 1.62 -0.73
N LEU A 124 -13.70 2.85 -0.32
CA LEU A 124 -12.40 3.48 -0.46
C LEU A 124 -11.33 2.69 0.31
N VAL A 125 -11.55 2.41 1.59
CA VAL A 125 -10.55 1.74 2.44
C VAL A 125 -10.27 0.32 1.95
N ILE A 126 -11.32 -0.47 1.70
CA ILE A 126 -11.14 -1.84 1.19
C ILE A 126 -10.51 -1.83 -0.20
N GLY A 127 -10.91 -0.90 -1.06
CA GLY A 127 -10.30 -0.72 -2.38
C GLY A 127 -8.81 -0.37 -2.30
N CYS A 128 -8.43 0.57 -1.43
CA CYS A 128 -7.03 0.95 -1.23
C CYS A 128 -6.19 -0.19 -0.63
N ILE A 129 -6.72 -0.93 0.35
CA ILE A 129 -6.04 -2.10 0.93
C ILE A 129 -5.74 -3.13 -0.17
N ASN A 130 -6.73 -3.48 -0.98
CA ASN A 130 -6.55 -4.43 -2.07
C ASN A 130 -5.60 -3.87 -3.16
N ALA A 131 -5.72 -2.59 -3.51
CA ALA A 131 -4.85 -1.98 -4.51
C ALA A 131 -3.37 -2.02 -4.07
N ILE A 132 -3.06 -1.63 -2.83
CA ILE A 132 -1.70 -1.67 -2.30
C ILE A 132 -1.18 -3.12 -2.21
N ASN A 133 -2.03 -4.08 -1.85
CA ASN A 133 -1.67 -5.49 -1.83
C ASN A 133 -1.32 -6.01 -3.25
N PHE A 134 -2.10 -5.65 -4.27
CA PHE A 134 -1.82 -6.02 -5.66
C PHE A 134 -0.56 -5.35 -6.23
N MET A 135 -0.22 -4.18 -5.71
CA MET A 135 0.99 -3.45 -6.11
C MET A 135 2.27 -4.00 -5.47
N ASP A 136 2.19 -4.91 -4.48
CA ASP A 136 3.36 -5.51 -3.81
C ASP A 136 3.96 -6.67 -4.60
N GLY A 137 4.56 -6.42 -5.75
CA GLY A 137 5.08 -7.51 -6.61
C GLY A 137 6.56 -7.41 -7.01
N ILE A 138 7.28 -6.35 -6.62
CA ILE A 138 8.72 -6.17 -6.89
C ILE A 138 9.44 -5.54 -5.69
N ASN A 139 10.75 -5.76 -5.60
CA ASN A 139 11.56 -5.24 -4.50
C ASN A 139 11.46 -3.72 -4.39
N GLY A 140 11.15 -3.23 -3.20
CA GLY A 140 11.16 -1.80 -2.86
C GLY A 140 9.88 -1.04 -3.22
N ILE A 141 8.95 -1.62 -3.98
CA ILE A 141 7.81 -0.85 -4.49
C ILE A 141 6.87 -0.43 -3.36
N THR A 142 6.46 -1.34 -2.51
CA THR A 142 5.53 -1.05 -1.40
C THR A 142 6.19 -0.22 -0.31
N GLY A 143 7.40 -0.60 0.12
CA GLY A 143 8.10 0.14 1.16
C GLY A 143 8.55 1.53 0.72
N GLY A 144 9.05 1.70 -0.52
CA GLY A 144 9.42 2.99 -1.08
C GLY A 144 8.24 3.93 -1.22
N TYR A 145 7.14 3.43 -1.79
CA TYR A 145 5.90 4.20 -1.95
C TYR A 145 5.27 4.60 -0.61
N ALA A 146 5.15 3.66 0.34
CA ALA A 146 4.64 3.94 1.68
C ALA A 146 5.49 4.99 2.41
N LEU A 147 6.82 4.96 2.25
CA LEU A 147 7.71 5.93 2.85
C LEU A 147 7.41 7.35 2.35
N ILE A 148 7.22 7.53 1.05
CA ILE A 148 6.88 8.84 0.45
C ILE A 148 5.56 9.36 0.99
N ILE A 149 4.53 8.51 1.10
CA ILE A 149 3.23 8.91 1.64
C ILE A 149 3.36 9.32 3.11
N LEU A 150 4.00 8.49 3.94
CA LEU A 150 4.14 8.77 5.37
C LEU A 150 4.99 10.02 5.64
N ILE A 151 6.04 10.28 4.85
CA ILE A 151 6.83 11.52 4.93
C ILE A 151 5.95 12.73 4.54
N SER A 152 5.14 12.62 3.49
CA SER A 152 4.21 13.68 3.10
C SER A 152 3.17 13.96 4.19
N LEU A 153 2.59 12.92 4.80
CA LEU A 153 1.67 13.05 5.93
C LEU A 153 2.35 13.66 7.16
N CYS A 154 3.60 13.29 7.43
CA CYS A 154 4.39 13.86 8.51
C CYS A 154 4.69 15.35 8.28
N TYR A 155 5.01 15.73 7.05
CA TYR A 155 5.17 17.12 6.65
C TYR A 155 3.86 17.92 6.85
N ILE A 156 2.73 17.37 6.39
CA ILE A 156 1.41 18.00 6.58
C ILE A 156 1.12 18.18 8.07
N ASN A 157 1.33 17.14 8.88
CA ASN A 157 1.08 17.16 10.32
C ASN A 157 1.94 18.18 11.06
N SER A 158 3.19 18.38 10.61
CA SER A 158 4.16 19.26 11.31
C SER A 158 4.10 20.71 10.86
N TYR A 159 3.71 21.00 9.60
CA TYR A 159 3.87 22.33 9.01
C TYR A 159 2.58 22.93 8.44
N ILE A 160 1.54 22.12 8.19
CA ILE A 160 0.28 22.58 7.60
C ILE A 160 -0.85 22.51 8.61
N ILE A 161 -1.15 21.31 9.14
CA ILE A 161 -2.21 21.11 10.12
C ILE A 161 -1.94 19.85 10.94
N GLU A 162 -1.90 19.99 12.25
CA GLU A 162 -1.82 18.85 13.17
C GLU A 162 -3.13 18.06 13.16
N PHE A 163 -3.08 16.81 12.73
CA PHE A 163 -4.24 15.92 12.65
C PHE A 163 -4.07 14.61 13.42
N THR A 164 -2.83 14.27 13.80
CA THR A 164 -2.50 13.04 14.52
C THR A 164 -1.29 13.25 15.44
N ALA A 165 -1.08 12.32 16.37
CA ALA A 165 0.10 12.32 17.21
C ALA A 165 1.38 12.12 16.38
N LEU A 166 2.27 13.12 16.35
CA LEU A 166 3.49 13.11 15.54
C LEU A 166 4.37 11.88 15.79
N HIS A 167 4.52 11.46 17.04
CA HIS A 167 5.31 10.26 17.37
C HIS A 167 4.69 8.96 16.84
N PHE A 168 3.37 8.90 16.61
CA PHE A 168 2.71 7.75 16.00
C PHE A 168 3.06 7.66 14.51
N LEU A 169 3.06 8.79 13.79
CA LEU A 169 3.56 8.89 12.41
C LEU A 169 5.05 8.54 12.30
N ILE A 170 5.89 9.08 13.19
CA ILE A 170 7.33 8.82 13.18
C ILE A 170 7.62 7.33 13.42
N THR A 171 6.90 6.68 14.34
CA THR A 171 7.05 5.23 14.58
C THR A 171 6.70 4.42 13.33
N SER A 172 5.64 4.81 12.62
CA SER A 172 5.29 4.19 11.32
C SER A 172 6.39 4.38 10.27
N ILE A 173 6.96 5.59 10.18
CA ILE A 173 8.08 5.88 9.26
C ILE A 173 9.30 5.02 9.60
N ILE A 174 9.66 4.90 10.87
CA ILE A 174 10.81 4.10 11.31
C ILE A 174 10.61 2.63 10.90
N SER A 175 9.41 2.07 11.08
CA SER A 175 9.14 0.68 10.69
C SER A 175 9.31 0.46 9.18
N VAL A 176 8.86 1.41 8.36
CA VAL A 176 9.02 1.36 6.90
C VAL A 176 10.49 1.52 6.49
N VAL A 177 11.27 2.36 7.18
CA VAL A 177 12.72 2.50 6.95
C VAL A 177 13.44 1.19 7.28
N VAL A 178 13.12 0.54 8.40
CA VAL A 178 13.67 -0.77 8.78
C VAL A 178 13.35 -1.82 7.73
N PHE A 179 12.09 -1.94 7.30
CA PHE A 179 11.71 -2.86 6.24
C PHE A 179 12.46 -2.59 4.93
N ASN A 180 12.53 -1.32 4.49
CA ASN A 180 13.22 -0.94 3.26
C ASN A 180 14.71 -1.28 3.29
N PHE A 181 15.36 -1.21 4.45
CA PHE A 181 16.76 -1.64 4.59
C PHE A 181 16.95 -3.09 4.17
N PHE A 182 15.98 -3.98 4.33
CA PHE A 182 16.04 -5.39 3.95
C PHE A 182 15.40 -5.68 2.60
N ASN A 183 14.38 -4.92 2.18
CA ASN A 183 13.61 -5.17 0.96
C ASN A 183 14.08 -4.34 -0.25
N PHE A 184 14.41 -3.04 -0.07
CA PHE A 184 14.79 -2.15 -1.17
C PHE A 184 16.22 -2.43 -1.67
N ARG A 185 16.42 -3.62 -2.24
CA ARG A 185 17.71 -4.15 -2.69
C ARG A 185 17.56 -4.93 -3.98
N LYS A 186 18.67 -5.06 -4.75
CA LYS A 186 18.71 -5.97 -5.91
C LYS A 186 18.33 -7.42 -5.52
N ARG A 187 18.75 -7.84 -4.33
CA ARG A 187 18.38 -9.14 -3.72
C ARG A 187 17.74 -8.85 -2.37
N ALA A 188 16.43 -8.76 -2.35
CA ALA A 188 15.68 -8.57 -1.11
C ALA A 188 15.95 -9.73 -0.14
N LYS A 189 16.03 -9.43 1.15
CA LYS A 189 16.11 -10.44 2.22
C LYS A 189 14.73 -10.99 2.59
N CYS A 190 13.70 -10.14 2.48
CA CYS A 190 12.31 -10.48 2.72
C CYS A 190 11.40 -9.73 1.76
N PHE A 191 10.19 -10.26 1.54
CA PHE A 191 9.06 -9.57 0.93
C PHE A 191 8.09 -9.11 2.01
N ALA A 192 7.28 -8.09 1.69
CA ALA A 192 6.31 -7.58 2.66
C ALA A 192 5.30 -8.67 3.08
N GLY A 193 4.88 -9.48 2.13
CA GLY A 193 3.80 -10.46 2.30
C GLY A 193 2.44 -9.76 2.40
N ASP A 194 1.38 -10.56 2.47
CA ASP A 194 0.03 -10.04 2.65
C ASP A 194 -0.07 -9.30 3.99
N VAL A 195 0.62 -9.80 5.04
CA VAL A 195 0.67 -9.09 6.34
C VAL A 195 1.26 -7.70 6.21
N GLY A 196 2.30 -7.51 5.42
CA GLY A 196 2.94 -6.20 5.27
C GLY A 196 2.14 -5.24 4.40
N SER A 197 1.76 -5.67 3.19
CA SER A 197 1.03 -4.82 2.24
C SER A 197 -0.34 -4.38 2.78
N VAL A 198 -1.08 -5.29 3.43
CA VAL A 198 -2.38 -4.99 4.05
C VAL A 198 -2.22 -4.09 5.28
N SER A 199 -1.24 -4.37 6.16
CA SER A 199 -1.02 -3.56 7.36
C SER A 199 -0.61 -2.13 7.01
N ILE A 200 0.32 -1.95 6.08
CA ILE A 200 0.77 -0.60 5.71
C ILE A 200 -0.34 0.18 5.00
N ALA A 201 -1.15 -0.49 4.18
CA ALA A 201 -2.32 0.13 3.56
C ALA A 201 -3.33 0.59 4.62
N PHE A 202 -3.61 -0.23 5.61
CA PHE A 202 -4.52 0.08 6.71
C PHE A 202 -4.00 1.27 7.55
N ILE A 203 -2.69 1.30 7.84
CA ILE A 203 -2.02 2.40 8.54
C ILE A 203 -2.11 3.71 7.75
N ILE A 204 -1.80 3.68 6.46
CA ILE A 204 -1.89 4.84 5.58
C ILE A 204 -3.33 5.36 5.51
N MET A 205 -4.31 4.47 5.35
CA MET A 205 -5.72 4.85 5.30
C MET A 205 -6.20 5.47 6.60
N PHE A 206 -5.73 5.00 7.75
CA PHE A 206 -6.05 5.61 9.05
C PHE A 206 -5.57 7.07 9.12
N PHE A 207 -4.32 7.34 8.79
CA PHE A 207 -3.81 8.71 8.78
C PHE A 207 -4.49 9.59 7.75
N LEU A 208 -4.75 9.04 6.56
CA LEU A 208 -5.39 9.78 5.49
C LEU A 208 -6.83 10.16 5.83
N LEU A 209 -7.60 9.24 6.43
CA LEU A 209 -8.95 9.53 6.89
C LEU A 209 -8.95 10.54 8.04
N GLN A 210 -8.03 10.45 9.01
CA GLN A 210 -7.88 11.49 10.04
C GLN A 210 -7.67 12.87 9.43
N LEU A 211 -6.77 12.96 8.45
CA LEU A 211 -6.47 14.21 7.76
C LEU A 211 -7.69 14.75 7.00
N ILE A 212 -8.39 13.90 6.24
CA ILE A 212 -9.58 14.29 5.48
C ILE A 212 -10.71 14.72 6.42
N ILE A 213 -10.98 13.98 7.49
CA ILE A 213 -12.01 14.34 8.49
C ILE A 213 -11.67 15.70 9.14
N LYS A 214 -10.39 15.94 9.45
CA LYS A 214 -9.95 17.17 10.09
C LYS A 214 -10.04 18.39 9.18
N THR A 215 -9.82 18.22 7.88
CA THR A 215 -9.68 19.32 6.91
C THR A 215 -10.85 19.44 5.93
N GLU A 216 -11.71 18.44 5.85
CA GLU A 216 -12.75 18.29 4.82
C GLU A 216 -12.20 18.39 3.38
N ASN A 217 -10.89 18.17 3.19
CA ASN A 217 -10.21 18.28 1.92
C ASN A 217 -9.93 16.91 1.28
N PHE A 218 -10.72 16.57 0.28
CA PHE A 218 -10.60 15.31 -0.46
C PHE A 218 -9.39 15.25 -1.41
N ASN A 219 -8.70 16.38 -1.67
CA ASN A 219 -7.48 16.38 -2.49
C ASN A 219 -6.39 15.47 -1.90
N TYR A 220 -6.41 15.24 -0.59
CA TYR A 220 -5.47 14.34 0.06
C TYR A 220 -5.60 12.87 -0.39
N LEU A 221 -6.70 12.47 -1.02
CA LEU A 221 -6.80 11.16 -1.67
C LEU A 221 -5.78 10.98 -2.79
N LEU A 222 -5.36 12.07 -3.42
CA LEU A 222 -4.34 12.07 -4.47
C LEU A 222 -2.93 11.72 -3.96
N LEU A 223 -2.70 11.68 -2.64
CA LEU A 223 -1.49 11.10 -2.07
C LEU A 223 -1.32 9.60 -2.40
N LEU A 224 -2.38 8.96 -2.93
CA LEU A 224 -2.37 7.58 -3.43
C LEU A 224 -2.47 7.49 -4.96
N LEU A 225 -2.28 8.61 -5.68
CA LEU A 225 -2.62 8.75 -7.10
C LEU A 225 -1.96 7.69 -7.99
N VAL A 226 -0.63 7.52 -7.89
CA VAL A 226 0.13 6.67 -8.82
C VAL A 226 -0.28 5.19 -8.70
N TYR A 227 -0.45 4.70 -7.47
CA TYR A 227 -0.95 3.35 -7.23
C TYR A 227 -2.42 3.19 -7.64
N GLY A 228 -3.23 4.22 -7.37
CA GLY A 228 -4.63 4.25 -7.80
C GLY A 228 -4.76 4.16 -9.31
N LEU A 229 -3.96 4.93 -10.07
CA LEU A 229 -3.96 4.91 -11.53
C LEU A 229 -3.57 3.54 -12.08
N ASP A 230 -2.48 2.93 -11.57
CA ASP A 230 -2.07 1.60 -12.05
C ASP A 230 -3.11 0.53 -11.71
N ALA A 231 -3.58 0.47 -10.45
CA ALA A 231 -4.54 -0.52 -10.02
C ALA A 231 -5.88 -0.39 -10.77
N VAL A 232 -6.46 0.81 -10.81
CA VAL A 232 -7.78 1.03 -11.43
C VAL A 232 -7.72 0.81 -12.93
N THR A 233 -6.74 1.37 -13.64
CA THR A 233 -6.63 1.17 -15.10
C THR A 233 -6.35 -0.29 -15.45
N THR A 234 -5.60 -1.02 -14.62
CA THR A 234 -5.37 -2.46 -14.82
C THR A 234 -6.67 -3.24 -14.68
N ILE A 235 -7.48 -2.96 -13.65
CA ILE A 235 -8.81 -3.59 -13.51
C ILE A 235 -9.70 -3.26 -14.71
N LEU A 236 -9.74 -2.01 -15.15
CA LEU A 236 -10.53 -1.60 -16.32
C LEU A 236 -10.11 -2.34 -17.60
N PHE A 237 -8.82 -2.44 -17.89
CA PHE A 237 -8.35 -3.18 -19.06
C PHE A 237 -8.66 -4.68 -18.95
N ARG A 238 -8.59 -5.27 -17.77
CA ARG A 238 -8.99 -6.67 -17.55
C ARG A 238 -10.48 -6.89 -17.79
N LEU A 239 -11.32 -5.96 -17.35
CA LEU A 239 -12.77 -6.00 -17.64
C LEU A 239 -13.06 -5.87 -19.15
N ILE A 240 -12.36 -4.98 -19.85
CA ILE A 240 -12.47 -4.85 -21.32
C ILE A 240 -12.08 -6.17 -22.00
N ARG A 241 -11.04 -6.86 -21.54
CA ARG A 241 -10.62 -8.16 -22.03
C ARG A 241 -11.51 -9.32 -21.56
N LYS A 242 -12.54 -9.05 -20.76
CA LYS A 242 -13.45 -10.05 -20.16
C LYS A 242 -12.73 -11.07 -19.27
N GLU A 243 -11.62 -10.68 -18.65
CA GLU A 243 -10.89 -11.49 -17.68
C GLU A 243 -11.59 -11.47 -16.31
N ASN A 244 -11.49 -12.58 -15.59
CA ASN A 244 -11.94 -12.60 -14.19
C ASN A 244 -11.00 -11.76 -13.31
N ILE A 245 -11.48 -10.64 -12.80
CA ILE A 245 -10.68 -9.70 -11.99
C ILE A 245 -10.21 -10.28 -10.65
N PHE A 246 -10.83 -11.38 -10.17
CA PHE A 246 -10.45 -12.05 -8.93
C PHE A 246 -9.30 -13.07 -9.12
N ASP A 247 -8.97 -13.39 -10.35
CA ASP A 247 -7.84 -14.28 -10.63
C ASP A 247 -6.52 -13.54 -10.53
N ALA A 248 -5.52 -14.21 -9.97
CA ALA A 248 -4.17 -13.65 -9.86
C ALA A 248 -3.58 -13.37 -11.26
N HIS A 249 -2.99 -12.20 -11.45
CA HIS A 249 -2.52 -11.71 -12.75
C HIS A 249 -1.18 -10.96 -12.66
N ARG A 250 -0.62 -10.62 -13.82
CA ARG A 250 0.63 -9.84 -13.97
C ARG A 250 0.44 -8.70 -14.97
N SER A 251 -0.67 -7.97 -14.86
CA SER A 251 -1.09 -6.97 -15.85
C SER A 251 -0.86 -5.54 -15.39
N HIS A 252 -0.31 -5.33 -14.19
CA HIS A 252 0.03 -4.00 -13.70
C HIS A 252 1.16 -3.37 -14.52
N PHE A 253 1.13 -2.06 -14.66
CA PHE A 253 2.10 -1.33 -15.47
C PHE A 253 3.53 -1.45 -14.91
N TYR A 254 3.70 -1.42 -13.57
CA TYR A 254 5.00 -1.67 -12.96
C TYR A 254 5.56 -3.07 -13.29
N GLN A 255 4.68 -4.09 -13.36
CA GLN A 255 5.08 -5.46 -13.72
C GLN A 255 5.49 -5.57 -15.19
N TYR A 256 4.82 -4.84 -16.08
CA TYR A 256 5.24 -4.74 -17.48
C TYR A 256 6.66 -4.21 -17.61
N TRP A 257 6.98 -3.11 -16.88
CA TRP A 257 8.35 -2.55 -16.89
C TRP A 257 9.39 -3.50 -16.31
N ALA A 258 9.09 -4.15 -15.19
CA ALA A 258 10.01 -5.08 -14.53
C ALA A 258 10.18 -6.39 -15.32
N ASN A 259 9.09 -6.99 -15.77
CA ASN A 259 9.12 -8.35 -16.31
C ASN A 259 9.31 -8.40 -17.83
N GLU A 260 8.66 -7.52 -18.58
CA GLU A 260 8.73 -7.52 -20.05
C GLU A 260 9.83 -6.60 -20.57
N LYS A 261 9.90 -5.37 -20.06
CA LYS A 261 10.99 -4.44 -20.41
C LYS A 261 12.29 -4.71 -19.65
N LYS A 262 12.32 -5.71 -18.75
CA LYS A 262 13.50 -6.14 -17.99
C LYS A 262 14.21 -5.00 -17.23
N LYS A 263 13.46 -3.98 -16.83
CA LYS A 263 14.00 -2.91 -15.98
C LYS A 263 14.22 -3.41 -14.56
N SER A 264 15.26 -2.90 -13.89
CA SER A 264 15.51 -3.33 -12.51
C SER A 264 14.36 -2.96 -11.58
N HIS A 265 14.01 -3.84 -10.65
CA HIS A 265 12.97 -3.60 -9.64
C HIS A 265 13.17 -2.25 -8.93
N LEU A 266 14.42 -1.95 -8.53
CA LEU A 266 14.72 -0.72 -7.81
C LEU A 266 14.47 0.53 -8.65
N LEU A 267 14.76 0.49 -9.97
CA LEU A 267 14.48 1.61 -10.85
C LEU A 267 12.97 1.85 -10.98
N VAL A 268 12.20 0.78 -11.18
CA VAL A 268 10.74 0.88 -11.31
C VAL A 268 10.14 1.40 -10.00
N SER A 269 10.54 0.86 -8.86
CA SER A 269 10.09 1.28 -7.53
C SER A 269 10.46 2.74 -7.24
N LEU A 270 11.67 3.16 -7.64
CA LEU A 270 12.12 4.55 -7.49
C LEU A 270 11.29 5.50 -8.36
N ILE A 271 10.99 5.13 -9.61
CA ILE A 271 10.15 5.95 -10.51
C ILE A 271 8.76 6.15 -9.89
N TYR A 272 8.10 5.08 -9.41
CA TYR A 272 6.79 5.19 -8.75
C TYR A 272 6.83 6.11 -7.51
N SER A 273 7.86 5.96 -6.70
CA SER A 273 8.05 6.78 -5.49
C SER A 273 8.32 8.26 -5.83
N VAL A 274 9.20 8.53 -6.79
CA VAL A 274 9.55 9.91 -7.20
C VAL A 274 8.38 10.59 -7.89
N VAL A 275 7.67 9.89 -8.79
CA VAL A 275 6.48 10.46 -9.44
C VAL A 275 5.43 10.80 -8.39
N GLN A 276 5.16 9.90 -7.43
CA GLN A 276 4.24 10.20 -6.34
C GLN A 276 4.70 11.40 -5.49
N LEU A 277 6.00 11.51 -5.19
CA LEU A 277 6.53 12.65 -4.44
C LEU A 277 6.29 13.98 -5.20
N ILE A 278 6.55 13.99 -6.51
CA ILE A 278 6.27 15.17 -7.34
C ILE A 278 4.77 15.51 -7.30
N MET A 279 3.89 14.51 -7.44
CA MET A 279 2.44 14.72 -7.34
C MET A 279 2.05 15.25 -5.97
N ASN A 280 2.64 14.74 -4.88
CA ASN A 280 2.37 15.23 -3.52
C ASN A 280 2.74 16.71 -3.38
N VAL A 281 3.89 17.13 -3.92
CA VAL A 281 4.29 18.54 -3.93
C VAL A 281 3.30 19.40 -4.73
N VAL A 282 2.89 18.94 -5.92
CA VAL A 282 1.87 19.64 -6.73
C VAL A 282 0.55 19.79 -5.97
N ILE A 283 0.08 18.73 -5.34
CA ILE A 283 -1.18 18.73 -4.58
C ILE A 283 -1.11 19.69 -3.40
N LEU A 284 0.00 19.69 -2.66
CA LEU A 284 0.14 20.47 -1.43
C LEU A 284 0.28 21.97 -1.70
N TYR A 285 0.96 22.36 -2.77
CA TYR A 285 1.33 23.77 -2.98
C TYR A 285 0.56 24.46 -4.11
N PHE A 286 0.02 23.71 -5.07
CA PHE A 286 -0.54 24.31 -6.29
C PHE A 286 -2.02 23.95 -6.51
N MET A 287 -2.58 22.99 -5.78
CA MET A 287 -3.94 22.54 -6.03
C MET A 287 -4.96 23.24 -5.13
N PRO A 288 -5.93 24.01 -5.70
CA PRO A 288 -7.01 24.59 -4.93
C PRO A 288 -7.88 23.53 -4.23
N GLN A 289 -8.36 23.84 -3.03
CA GLN A 289 -9.30 22.98 -2.31
C GLN A 289 -10.69 23.07 -2.95
N SER A 290 -10.92 22.26 -3.98
CA SER A 290 -12.19 22.23 -4.71
C SER A 290 -12.39 20.86 -5.35
N ILE A 291 -13.61 20.36 -5.27
CA ILE A 291 -14.01 19.09 -5.92
C ILE A 291 -13.86 19.14 -7.44
N PHE A 292 -14.07 20.32 -8.04
CA PHE A 292 -13.86 20.51 -9.47
C PHE A 292 -12.40 20.28 -9.89
N PHE A 293 -11.45 20.87 -9.14
CA PHE A 293 -10.03 20.66 -9.40
C PHE A 293 -9.59 19.24 -9.12
N LEU A 294 -10.13 18.60 -8.06
CA LEU A 294 -9.88 17.19 -7.77
C LEU A 294 -10.27 16.29 -8.96
N ILE A 295 -11.51 16.44 -9.43
CA ILE A 295 -12.02 15.63 -10.56
C ILE A 295 -11.23 15.93 -11.83
N SER A 296 -10.98 17.20 -12.15
CA SER A 296 -10.23 17.59 -13.35
C SER A 296 -8.81 17.02 -13.32
N PHE A 297 -8.13 17.06 -12.17
CA PHE A 297 -6.79 16.52 -11.99
C PHE A 297 -6.77 15.00 -12.12
N LEU A 298 -7.77 14.30 -11.54
CA LEU A 298 -7.92 12.85 -11.68
C LEU A 298 -8.16 12.45 -13.14
N VAL A 299 -9.05 13.14 -13.85
CA VAL A 299 -9.33 12.86 -15.26
C VAL A 299 -8.08 13.09 -16.10
N LEU A 300 -7.41 14.23 -15.94
CA LEU A 300 -6.19 14.55 -16.69
C LEU A 300 -5.08 13.52 -16.41
N SER A 301 -4.85 13.19 -15.15
CA SER A 301 -3.84 12.18 -14.76
C SER A 301 -4.18 10.81 -15.33
N THR A 302 -5.46 10.42 -15.33
CA THR A 302 -5.91 9.16 -15.93
C THR A 302 -5.69 9.14 -17.44
N VAL A 303 -6.05 10.20 -18.17
CA VAL A 303 -5.83 10.31 -19.62
C VAL A 303 -4.34 10.20 -19.95
N ILE A 304 -3.48 10.94 -19.22
CA ILE A 304 -2.03 10.88 -19.41
C ILE A 304 -1.51 9.46 -19.14
N PHE A 305 -1.88 8.86 -18.01
CA PHE A 305 -1.41 7.53 -17.62
C PHE A 305 -1.86 6.44 -18.61
N VAL A 306 -3.13 6.47 -19.04
CA VAL A 306 -3.67 5.58 -20.05
C VAL A 306 -2.94 5.79 -21.39
N GLY A 307 -2.70 7.03 -21.80
CA GLY A 307 -1.92 7.36 -23.00
C GLY A 307 -0.50 6.76 -22.95
N ILE A 308 0.19 6.88 -21.80
CA ILE A 308 1.52 6.26 -21.58
C ILE A 308 1.41 4.73 -21.71
N ARG A 309 0.38 4.09 -21.16
CA ARG A 309 0.16 2.66 -21.30
C ARG A 309 -0.08 2.24 -22.75
N PHE A 310 -0.91 2.96 -23.50
CA PHE A 310 -1.12 2.67 -24.93
C PHE A 310 0.16 2.80 -25.76
N LEU A 311 0.97 3.81 -25.49
CA LEU A 311 2.26 4.03 -26.19
C LEU A 311 3.31 2.97 -25.84
N THR A 312 3.30 2.45 -24.62
CA THR A 312 4.35 1.54 -24.13
C THR A 312 3.99 0.07 -24.24
N GLU A 313 2.75 -0.30 -23.88
CA GLU A 313 2.24 -1.68 -23.88
C GLU A 313 1.60 -2.06 -25.22
N GLY A 314 1.05 -1.08 -25.93
CA GLY A 314 0.35 -1.24 -27.21
C GLY A 314 -1.14 -1.61 -27.06
N PRO A 315 -1.98 -1.18 -28.05
CA PRO A 315 -3.43 -1.41 -28.00
C PRO A 315 -3.80 -2.91 -28.05
N ALA A 316 -3.06 -3.71 -28.80
CA ALA A 316 -3.33 -5.14 -28.95
C ALA A 316 -3.30 -5.85 -27.58
N LYS A 317 -2.28 -5.56 -26.75
CA LYS A 317 -2.14 -6.15 -25.41
C LYS A 317 -3.21 -5.61 -24.46
N LEU A 318 -3.43 -4.30 -24.43
CA LEU A 318 -4.36 -3.66 -23.49
C LEU A 318 -5.81 -4.06 -23.76
N LEU A 319 -6.20 -4.21 -25.03
CA LEU A 319 -7.56 -4.50 -25.46
C LEU A 319 -7.81 -5.99 -25.80
N GLY A 320 -6.78 -6.82 -25.76
CA GLY A 320 -6.90 -8.27 -26.08
C GLY A 320 -7.10 -8.57 -27.56
N LEU A 321 -6.71 -7.67 -28.45
CA LEU A 321 -6.94 -7.81 -29.90
C LEU A 321 -6.08 -8.91 -30.55
N SER A 322 -5.02 -9.35 -29.90
CA SER A 322 -4.13 -10.41 -30.40
C SER A 322 -4.66 -11.85 -30.22
N GLN A 323 -5.69 -12.06 -29.38
CA GLN A 323 -6.25 -13.40 -29.16
C GLN A 323 -7.21 -13.88 -30.26
N HIS A 324 -7.66 -13.01 -31.17
CA HIS A 324 -8.57 -13.36 -32.25
C HIS A 324 -7.87 -13.63 -33.59
N ALA A 325 -6.53 -13.46 -33.67
CA ALA A 325 -5.77 -13.68 -34.90
C ALA A 325 -5.23 -15.12 -35.05
N GLU A 326 -5.36 -15.97 -34.04
CA GLU A 326 -4.82 -17.35 -34.05
C GLU A 326 -5.89 -18.45 -33.89
N SER A 327 -7.18 -18.19 -34.12
CA SER A 327 -8.14 -19.26 -34.31
C SER A 327 -8.13 -19.64 -35.80
N PRO A 328 -7.50 -20.73 -36.23
CA PRO A 328 -7.69 -21.24 -37.60
C PRO A 328 -9.15 -21.71 -37.78
N LEU A 329 -9.71 -21.34 -38.91
CA LEU A 329 -10.97 -21.88 -39.45
C LEU A 329 -10.89 -23.42 -39.61
#